data_17c17ed9b1b4fb50d05bc49139e6eeef
#
_entry.id   17c17ed9b1b4fb50d05bc49139e6eeef
#
_cell.length_a   1.000
_cell.length_b   1.000
_cell.length_c   1.000
_cell.angle_alpha   90.00
_cell.angle_beta   90.00
_cell.angle_gamma   90.00
#
_symmetry.space_group_name_H-M   'P 1'
#
loop_
_entity.id
_entity.type
_entity.pdbx_description
1 polymer ?
#
loop_
_entity_poly.entity_id
_entity_poly.type
_entity_poly.pdbx_seq_one_letter_code
_entity_poly.pdbx_strand_id
1 'polypeptide(L)'
;GLIVLGLVAAAFWGGASLDGVRPSLEIIAPAVDLSPPGAPLMLPFLFITIACGAISGFHCLVASGTTSKQVRNETDALPIGYGAMVTEGFLAVLVIFACVAGLGLGVTDASGEELTGVAAWSDRYASWGTAGGLGSKVAAFVDGASNLLAAMAIPPSVAIALMGVLVASFAGTTLD
;
A
#
# COMPACT_ATOMS: atom_id res chain seq x y z
N GLY A 1 -11.61 1.66 -6.07
CA GLY A 1 -12.79 0.77 -6.05
C GLY A 1 -12.40 -0.70 -5.89
N LEU A 2 -11.60 -1.27 -6.81
CA LEU A 2 -11.29 -2.71 -6.83
C LEU A 2 -10.62 -3.22 -5.55
N ILE A 3 -9.64 -2.50 -5.00
CA ILE A 3 -8.96 -2.89 -3.76
C ILE A 3 -9.96 -2.94 -2.58
N VAL A 4 -10.90 -2.01 -2.52
CA VAL A 4 -11.94 -2.01 -1.48
C VAL A 4 -12.84 -3.24 -1.61
N LEU A 5 -13.29 -3.55 -2.83
CA LEU A 5 -14.08 -4.75 -3.09
C LEU A 5 -13.29 -6.01 -2.75
N GLY A 6 -12.00 -6.05 -3.10
CA GLY A 6 -11.11 -7.16 -2.72
C GLY A 6 -10.96 -7.30 -1.21
N LEU A 7 -10.82 -6.19 -0.49
CA LEU A 7 -10.75 -6.18 0.97
C LEU A 7 -12.05 -6.75 1.59
N VAL A 8 -13.20 -6.31 1.10
CA VAL A 8 -14.50 -6.82 1.55
C VAL A 8 -14.63 -8.32 1.22
N ALA A 9 -14.27 -8.73 0.02
CA ALA A 9 -14.30 -10.13 -0.38
C ALA A 9 -13.39 -10.98 0.52
N ALA A 10 -12.15 -10.54 0.75
CA ALA A 10 -11.21 -11.25 1.63
C ALA A 10 -11.69 -11.32 3.08
N ALA A 11 -12.38 -10.30 3.58
CA ALA A 11 -12.94 -10.29 4.94
C ALA A 11 -14.06 -11.31 5.11
N PHE A 12 -14.88 -11.56 4.07
CA PHE A 12 -16.01 -12.50 4.15
C PHE A 12 -15.64 -13.93 3.72
N TRP A 13 -14.79 -14.09 2.74
CA TRP A 13 -14.46 -15.39 2.13
C TRP A 13 -13.01 -15.83 2.31
N GLY A 14 -12.17 -15.00 2.92
CA GLY A 14 -10.72 -15.23 2.99
C GLY A 14 -10.00 -14.95 1.66
N GLY A 15 -8.71 -15.26 1.62
CA GLY A 15 -7.88 -15.14 0.44
C GLY A 15 -8.19 -16.14 -0.66
N ALA A 16 -7.36 -16.19 -1.70
CA ALA A 16 -7.40 -17.23 -2.69
C ALA A 16 -7.16 -18.60 -2.03
N SER A 17 -7.72 -19.66 -2.62
CA SER A 17 -7.51 -21.00 -2.09
C SER A 17 -6.08 -21.46 -2.36
N LEU A 18 -5.35 -21.76 -1.30
CA LEU A 18 -4.01 -22.32 -1.30
C LEU A 18 -4.13 -23.76 -0.78
N ASP A 19 -3.82 -24.76 -1.57
CA ASP A 19 -3.92 -26.19 -1.22
C ASP A 19 -5.26 -26.59 -0.57
N GLY A 20 -6.36 -25.97 -1.00
CA GLY A 20 -7.71 -26.24 -0.49
C GLY A 20 -8.06 -25.47 0.80
N VAL A 21 -7.16 -24.68 1.36
CA VAL A 21 -7.41 -23.83 2.52
C VAL A 21 -7.44 -22.37 2.06
N ARG A 22 -8.38 -21.59 2.60
CA ARG A 22 -8.42 -20.13 2.38
C ARG A 22 -7.87 -19.42 3.60
N PRO A 23 -6.75 -18.68 3.48
CA PRO A 23 -6.24 -17.90 4.59
C PRO A 23 -7.23 -16.80 4.98
N SER A 24 -7.43 -16.61 6.29
CA SER A 24 -8.27 -15.54 6.81
C SER A 24 -7.59 -14.18 6.65
N LEU A 25 -8.39 -13.14 6.42
CA LEU A 25 -7.88 -11.78 6.41
C LEU A 25 -7.62 -11.33 7.86
N GLU A 26 -6.37 -11.24 8.22
CA GLU A 26 -5.93 -10.81 9.56
C GLU A 26 -4.86 -9.73 9.45
N ILE A 27 -4.80 -8.86 10.45
CA ILE A 27 -3.69 -7.91 10.58
C ILE A 27 -2.49 -8.68 11.14
N ILE A 28 -1.52 -8.96 10.29
CA ILE A 28 -0.33 -9.76 10.62
C ILE A 28 0.83 -8.92 11.15
N ALA A 29 0.76 -7.60 10.98
CA ALA A 29 1.76 -6.68 11.49
C ALA A 29 1.66 -6.58 13.03
N PRO A 30 2.79 -6.50 13.75
CA PRO A 30 2.77 -6.21 15.17
C PRO A 30 2.15 -4.82 15.42
N ALA A 31 1.29 -4.72 16.45
CA ALA A 31 0.63 -3.44 16.77
C ALA A 31 1.63 -2.34 17.15
N VAL A 32 2.72 -2.71 17.79
CA VAL A 32 3.81 -1.80 18.19
C VAL A 32 5.13 -2.57 18.11
N ASP A 33 6.09 -2.00 17.40
CA ASP A 33 7.48 -2.42 17.41
C ASP A 33 8.37 -1.18 17.58
N LEU A 34 8.96 -1.03 18.76
CA LEU A 34 9.76 0.14 19.11
C LEU A 34 11.24 0.02 18.75
N SER A 35 11.70 -1.20 18.42
CA SER A 35 13.12 -1.47 18.15
C SER A 35 13.32 -2.57 17.10
N PRO A 36 12.82 -2.39 15.87
CA PRO A 36 13.04 -3.38 14.82
C PRO A 36 14.54 -3.50 14.51
N PRO A 37 15.04 -4.71 14.23
CA PRO A 37 16.46 -4.96 14.01
C PRO A 37 17.02 -4.10 12.85
N GLY A 38 18.10 -3.37 13.13
CA GLY A 38 18.76 -2.52 12.13
C GLY A 38 18.03 -1.23 11.77
N ALA A 39 16.94 -0.91 12.44
CA ALA A 39 16.21 0.32 12.20
C ALA A 39 16.94 1.55 12.75
N PRO A 40 16.78 2.73 12.11
CA PRO A 40 17.21 3.99 12.70
C PRO A 40 16.40 4.29 13.96
N LEU A 41 16.88 5.28 14.75
CA LEU A 41 16.13 5.73 15.92
C LEU A 41 14.70 6.10 15.52
N MET A 42 13.72 5.42 16.11
CA MET A 42 12.32 5.47 15.71
C MET A 42 11.76 6.91 15.75
N LEU A 43 12.02 7.64 16.82
CA LEU A 43 11.41 8.95 17.01
C LEU A 43 11.84 10.00 15.98
N PRO A 44 13.15 10.20 15.68
CA PRO A 44 13.55 11.08 14.58
C PRO A 44 13.05 10.61 13.22
N PHE A 45 13.11 9.30 12.95
CA PHE A 45 12.65 8.76 11.69
C PHE A 45 11.14 8.95 11.47
N LEU A 46 10.33 8.66 12.48
CA LEU A 46 8.89 8.85 12.44
C LEU A 46 8.52 10.33 12.25
N PHE A 47 9.22 11.22 12.99
CA PHE A 47 9.02 12.66 12.85
C PHE A 47 9.32 13.14 11.42
N ILE A 48 10.44 12.71 10.83
CA ILE A 48 10.81 13.06 9.45
C ILE A 48 9.75 12.55 8.46
N THR A 49 9.29 11.32 8.64
CA THR A 49 8.29 10.72 7.75
C THR A 49 6.95 11.44 7.81
N ILE A 50 6.47 11.76 9.01
CA ILE A 50 5.23 12.52 9.21
C ILE A 50 5.38 13.96 8.70
N ALA A 51 6.48 14.62 9.03
CA ALA A 51 6.74 15.99 8.57
C ALA A 51 6.85 16.06 7.04
N CYS A 52 7.49 15.08 6.41
CA CYS A 52 7.57 15.02 4.96
C CYS A 52 6.18 14.92 4.30
N GLY A 53 5.27 14.13 4.86
CA GLY A 53 3.89 14.04 4.37
C GLY A 53 3.05 15.29 4.65
N ALA A 54 3.22 15.89 5.82
CA ALA A 54 2.41 17.03 6.26
C ALA A 54 2.88 18.39 5.68
N ILE A 55 4.19 18.55 5.48
CA ILE A 55 4.83 19.83 5.11
C ILE A 55 5.63 19.68 3.81
N SER A 56 5.22 18.80 2.92
CA SER A 56 5.93 18.57 1.66
C SER A 56 6.01 19.86 0.84
N GLY A 57 7.23 20.31 0.57
CA GLY A 57 7.47 21.48 -0.27
C GLY A 57 6.96 21.30 -1.71
N PHE A 58 6.88 20.07 -2.17
CA PHE A 58 6.33 19.72 -3.47
C PHE A 58 4.83 20.06 -3.58
N HIS A 59 4.04 19.76 -2.58
CA HIS A 59 2.62 20.15 -2.53
C HIS A 59 2.43 21.66 -2.63
N CYS A 60 3.29 22.44 -1.98
CA CYS A 60 3.27 23.88 -2.08
C CYS A 60 3.58 24.38 -3.50
N LEU A 61 4.57 23.80 -4.16
CA LEU A 61 4.94 24.13 -5.55
C LEU A 61 3.80 23.83 -6.54
N VAL A 62 3.22 22.65 -6.45
CA VAL A 62 2.12 22.23 -7.33
C VAL A 62 0.87 23.07 -7.09
N ALA A 63 0.50 23.32 -5.83
CA ALA A 63 -0.67 24.11 -5.48
C ALA A 63 -0.57 25.55 -6.02
N SER A 64 0.57 26.22 -5.85
CA SER A 64 0.76 27.62 -6.26
C SER A 64 1.06 27.79 -7.75
N GLY A 65 1.75 26.84 -8.35
CA GLY A 65 2.26 26.98 -9.72
C GLY A 65 1.37 26.37 -10.80
N THR A 66 0.82 25.21 -10.57
CA THR A 66 0.10 24.41 -11.56
C THR A 66 -1.39 24.33 -11.26
N THR A 67 -1.77 23.82 -10.12
CA THR A 67 -3.19 23.56 -9.79
C THR A 67 -4.01 24.84 -9.77
N SER A 68 -3.50 25.92 -9.19
CA SER A 68 -4.20 27.22 -9.13
C SER A 68 -4.50 27.81 -10.50
N LYS A 69 -3.67 27.51 -11.51
CA LYS A 69 -3.86 27.95 -12.89
C LYS A 69 -4.82 27.08 -13.70
N GLN A 70 -5.05 25.85 -13.26
CA GLN A 70 -5.93 24.90 -13.93
C GLN A 70 -7.37 24.91 -13.39
N VAL A 71 -7.57 25.46 -12.20
CA VAL A 71 -8.91 25.62 -11.61
C VAL A 71 -9.71 26.62 -12.43
N ARG A 72 -10.86 26.19 -12.97
CA ARG A 72 -11.72 27.03 -13.83
C ARG A 72 -12.55 28.02 -13.05
N ASN A 73 -13.11 27.60 -11.93
CA ASN A 73 -14.00 28.40 -11.09
C ASN A 73 -13.55 28.35 -9.63
N GLU A 74 -13.80 29.38 -8.87
CA GLU A 74 -13.52 29.43 -7.42
C GLU A 74 -14.27 28.35 -6.65
N THR A 75 -15.48 27.99 -7.12
CA THR A 75 -16.31 26.92 -6.53
C THR A 75 -15.65 25.54 -6.63
N ASP A 76 -14.74 25.33 -7.58
CA ASP A 76 -14.05 24.07 -7.77
C ASP A 76 -12.85 23.92 -6.84
N ALA A 77 -12.39 25.00 -6.22
CA ALA A 77 -11.23 25.00 -5.34
C ALA A 77 -11.41 24.08 -4.11
N LEU A 78 -12.61 24.12 -3.51
CA LEU A 78 -12.93 23.30 -2.34
C LEU A 78 -12.97 21.79 -2.66
N PRO A 79 -13.75 21.32 -3.65
CA PRO A 79 -13.77 19.90 -4.00
C PRO A 79 -12.43 19.40 -4.55
N ILE A 80 -11.65 20.22 -5.26
CA ILE A 80 -10.32 19.83 -5.74
C ILE A 80 -9.35 19.72 -4.55
N GLY A 81 -9.26 20.72 -3.67
CA GLY A 81 -8.34 20.72 -2.55
C GLY A 81 -8.70 19.66 -1.50
N TYR A 82 -9.88 19.78 -0.90
CA TYR A 82 -10.33 18.85 0.14
C TYR A 82 -10.67 17.47 -0.39
N GLY A 83 -11.31 17.39 -1.53
CA GLY A 83 -11.68 16.11 -2.15
C GLY A 83 -10.47 15.29 -2.53
N ALA A 84 -9.43 15.91 -3.09
CA ALA A 84 -8.17 15.24 -3.40
C ALA A 84 -7.46 14.77 -2.12
N MET A 85 -7.37 15.63 -1.09
CA MET A 85 -6.75 15.30 0.19
C MET A 85 -7.44 14.10 0.87
N VAL A 86 -8.77 14.09 0.92
CA VAL A 86 -9.53 12.98 1.52
C VAL A 86 -9.34 11.69 0.71
N THR A 87 -9.30 11.80 -0.61
CA THR A 87 -9.07 10.65 -1.50
C THR A 87 -7.67 10.08 -1.31
N GLU A 88 -6.66 10.95 -1.18
CA GLU A 88 -5.28 10.55 -0.89
C GLU A 88 -5.18 9.85 0.47
N GLY A 89 -5.77 10.42 1.52
CA GLY A 89 -5.82 9.81 2.85
C GLY A 89 -6.51 8.43 2.83
N PHE A 90 -7.61 8.31 2.08
CA PHE A 90 -8.28 7.03 1.91
C PHE A 90 -7.42 6.01 1.16
N LEU A 91 -6.70 6.44 0.11
CA LEU A 91 -5.75 5.58 -0.60
C LEU A 91 -4.62 5.11 0.32
N ALA A 92 -4.08 6.00 1.17
CA ALA A 92 -3.05 5.65 2.14
C ALA A 92 -3.53 4.55 3.11
N VAL A 93 -4.76 4.64 3.59
CA VAL A 93 -5.36 3.60 4.44
C VAL A 93 -5.47 2.26 3.69
N LEU A 94 -5.87 2.27 2.42
CA LEU A 94 -5.90 1.05 1.60
C LEU A 94 -4.53 0.44 1.38
N VAL A 95 -3.50 1.27 1.18
CA VAL A 95 -2.11 0.80 1.08
C VAL A 95 -1.66 0.13 2.37
N ILE A 96 -1.99 0.72 3.53
CA ILE A 96 -1.69 0.11 4.83
C ILE A 96 -2.37 -1.25 4.94
N PHE A 97 -3.66 -1.37 4.65
CA PHE A 97 -4.36 -2.66 4.70
C PHE A 97 -3.78 -3.70 3.74
N ALA A 98 -3.39 -3.30 2.53
CA ALA A 98 -2.72 -4.19 1.61
C ALA A 98 -1.40 -4.72 2.19
N CYS A 99 -0.57 -3.85 2.79
CA CYS A 99 0.71 -4.24 3.38
C CYS A 99 0.59 -5.02 4.69
N VAL A 100 -0.41 -4.73 5.55
CA VAL A 100 -0.50 -5.35 6.89
C VAL A 100 -1.47 -6.53 6.97
N ALA A 101 -2.36 -6.69 6.02
CA ALA A 101 -3.33 -7.79 5.99
C ALA A 101 -3.29 -8.53 4.65
N GLY A 102 -3.20 -7.83 3.51
CA GLY A 102 -3.18 -8.44 2.19
C GLY A 102 -1.97 -9.35 1.96
N LEU A 103 -0.80 -9.02 2.52
CA LEU A 103 0.38 -9.89 2.47
C LEU A 103 0.16 -11.22 3.18
N GLY A 104 -0.61 -11.23 4.26
CA GLY A 104 -0.92 -12.45 5.01
C GLY A 104 -1.76 -13.48 4.27
N LEU A 105 -2.36 -13.08 3.15
CA LEU A 105 -3.16 -13.98 2.32
C LEU A 105 -2.33 -14.90 1.41
N GLY A 106 -1.02 -14.64 1.26
CA GLY A 106 -0.09 -15.49 0.54
C GLY A 106 1.03 -14.70 -0.11
N VAL A 107 2.26 -15.07 0.18
CA VAL A 107 3.48 -14.53 -0.45
C VAL A 107 4.38 -15.71 -0.78
N THR A 108 4.91 -15.72 -1.99
CA THR A 108 5.91 -16.72 -2.37
C THR A 108 7.28 -16.26 -1.94
N ASP A 109 7.98 -17.06 -1.16
CA ASP A 109 9.35 -16.79 -0.73
C ASP A 109 10.38 -17.03 -1.85
N ALA A 110 11.64 -16.79 -1.56
CA ALA A 110 12.73 -17.00 -2.49
C ALA A 110 12.95 -18.50 -2.86
N SER A 111 12.43 -19.43 -2.06
CA SER A 111 12.48 -20.88 -2.32
C SER A 111 11.32 -21.39 -3.15
N GLY A 112 10.31 -20.56 -3.39
CA GLY A 112 9.10 -20.91 -4.12
C GLY A 112 7.98 -21.48 -3.22
N GLU A 113 8.15 -21.41 -1.89
CA GLU A 113 7.13 -21.81 -0.92
C GLU A 113 6.15 -20.67 -0.67
N GLU A 114 4.86 -20.99 -0.56
CA GLU A 114 3.82 -20.02 -0.23
C GLU A 114 3.71 -19.84 1.30
N LEU A 115 4.05 -18.66 1.76
CA LEU A 115 3.96 -18.25 3.15
C LEU A 115 2.65 -17.48 3.38
N THR A 116 1.99 -17.73 4.50
CA THR A 116 0.76 -17.04 4.91
C THR A 116 0.87 -16.50 6.34
N GLY A 117 0.01 -15.54 6.68
CA GLY A 117 -0.07 -14.98 8.04
C GLY A 117 1.23 -14.32 8.49
N VAL A 118 1.60 -14.57 9.75
CA VAL A 118 2.79 -13.97 10.37
C VAL A 118 4.09 -14.44 9.71
N ALA A 119 4.14 -15.63 9.12
CA ALA A 119 5.33 -16.10 8.39
C ALA A 119 5.61 -15.24 7.17
N ALA A 120 4.60 -14.87 6.39
CA ALA A 120 4.72 -13.96 5.27
C ALA A 120 5.22 -12.57 5.70
N TRP A 121 4.76 -12.08 6.86
CA TRP A 121 5.26 -10.83 7.43
C TRP A 121 6.73 -10.92 7.81
N SER A 122 7.11 -11.98 8.54
CA SER A 122 8.48 -12.15 9.03
C SER A 122 9.49 -12.33 7.90
N ASP A 123 9.11 -12.95 6.81
CA ASP A 123 9.93 -13.06 5.61
C ASP A 123 10.12 -11.71 4.94
N ARG A 124 9.02 -11.01 4.65
CA ARG A 124 9.04 -9.71 3.94
C ARG A 124 9.77 -8.62 4.72
N TYR A 125 9.62 -8.58 6.03
CA TYR A 125 10.19 -7.57 6.93
C TYR A 125 11.24 -8.13 7.89
N ALA A 126 12.01 -9.13 7.43
CA ALA A 126 13.06 -9.79 8.20
C ALA A 126 14.11 -8.82 8.76
N SER A 127 14.41 -7.75 8.05
CA SER A 127 15.31 -6.69 8.53
C SER A 127 14.97 -5.34 7.91
N TRP A 128 15.35 -4.26 8.58
CA TRP A 128 15.19 -2.92 8.04
C TRP A 128 15.95 -2.71 6.72
N GLY A 129 17.10 -3.34 6.56
CA GLY A 129 17.90 -3.27 5.34
C GLY A 129 17.19 -3.85 4.12
N THR A 130 16.50 -4.98 4.29
CA THR A 130 15.73 -5.63 3.21
C THR A 130 14.43 -4.89 2.91
N ALA A 131 13.74 -4.42 3.95
CA ALA A 131 12.46 -3.72 3.83
C ALA A 131 12.61 -2.25 3.40
N GLY A 132 13.76 -1.62 3.64
CA GLY A 132 13.98 -0.19 3.46
C GLY A 132 14.03 0.29 2.01
N GLY A 133 14.31 -0.60 1.05
CA GLY A 133 14.42 -0.28 -0.36
C GLY A 133 13.07 0.12 -0.99
N LEU A 134 13.10 1.06 -1.95
CA LEU A 134 11.89 1.48 -2.67
C LEU A 134 11.22 0.28 -3.37
N GLY A 135 12.02 -0.58 -4.02
CA GLY A 135 11.51 -1.77 -4.70
C GLY A 135 10.76 -2.71 -3.74
N SER A 136 11.32 -2.95 -2.54
CA SER A 136 10.69 -3.80 -1.52
C SER A 136 9.36 -3.22 -1.02
N LYS A 137 9.29 -1.91 -0.84
CA LYS A 137 8.05 -1.21 -0.40
C LYS A 137 6.97 -1.29 -1.47
N VAL A 138 7.32 -1.06 -2.73
CA VAL A 138 6.39 -1.17 -3.87
C VAL A 138 5.93 -2.62 -4.04
N ALA A 139 6.85 -3.59 -3.96
CA ALA A 139 6.52 -5.00 -4.06
C ALA A 139 5.55 -5.44 -2.95
N ALA A 140 5.77 -5.03 -1.70
CA ALA A 140 4.87 -5.33 -0.59
C ALA A 140 3.43 -4.85 -0.85
N PHE A 141 3.28 -3.65 -1.40
CA PHE A 141 1.97 -3.12 -1.78
C PHE A 141 1.34 -3.89 -2.94
N VAL A 142 2.12 -4.16 -3.98
CA VAL A 142 1.63 -4.89 -5.17
C VAL A 142 1.20 -6.30 -4.80
N ASP A 143 2.00 -7.03 -4.04
CA ASP A 143 1.69 -8.39 -3.59
C ASP A 143 0.44 -8.41 -2.72
N GLY A 144 0.39 -7.56 -1.69
CA GLY A 144 -0.76 -7.50 -0.79
C GLY A 144 -2.05 -7.09 -1.50
N ALA A 145 -2.00 -6.08 -2.38
CA ALA A 145 -3.17 -5.66 -3.15
C ALA A 145 -3.59 -6.71 -4.19
N SER A 146 -2.64 -7.41 -4.80
CA SER A 146 -2.93 -8.52 -5.74
C SER A 146 -3.64 -9.67 -5.04
N ASN A 147 -3.24 -9.99 -3.81
CA ASN A 147 -3.89 -11.01 -2.98
C ASN A 147 -5.33 -10.63 -2.64
N LEU A 148 -5.59 -9.36 -2.35
CA LEU A 148 -6.96 -8.87 -2.15
C LEU A 148 -7.81 -9.00 -3.42
N LEU A 149 -7.22 -8.77 -4.60
CA LEU A 149 -7.92 -8.98 -5.88
C LEU A 149 -8.13 -10.47 -6.18
N ALA A 150 -7.17 -11.31 -5.82
CA ALA A 150 -7.28 -12.77 -5.97
C ALA A 150 -8.40 -13.36 -5.09
N ALA A 151 -8.72 -12.75 -3.96
CA ALA A 151 -9.88 -13.11 -3.13
C ALA A 151 -11.22 -12.94 -3.88
N MET A 152 -11.27 -12.08 -4.90
CA MET A 152 -12.41 -11.90 -5.81
C MET A 152 -12.39 -12.88 -7.01
N ALA A 153 -11.58 -13.93 -6.95
CA ALA A 153 -11.35 -14.88 -8.04
C ALA A 153 -10.75 -14.25 -9.32
N ILE A 154 -10.06 -13.11 -9.20
CA ILE A 154 -9.27 -12.54 -10.29
C ILE A 154 -7.97 -13.33 -10.41
N PRO A 155 -7.59 -13.81 -11.61
CA PRO A 155 -6.33 -14.54 -11.78
C PRO A 155 -5.13 -13.72 -11.30
N PRO A 156 -4.16 -14.32 -10.58
CA PRO A 156 -3.03 -13.60 -10.01
C PRO A 156 -2.23 -12.78 -11.03
N SER A 157 -2.03 -13.31 -12.23
CA SER A 157 -1.34 -12.59 -13.32
C SER A 157 -2.05 -11.30 -13.73
N VAL A 158 -3.38 -11.32 -13.76
CA VAL A 158 -4.19 -10.14 -14.09
C VAL A 158 -4.16 -9.15 -12.91
N ALA A 159 -4.25 -9.64 -11.69
CA ALA A 159 -4.17 -8.81 -10.48
C ALA A 159 -2.83 -8.06 -10.40
N ILE A 160 -1.71 -8.77 -10.60
CA ILE A 160 -0.36 -8.17 -10.62
C ILE A 160 -0.24 -7.14 -11.76
N ALA A 161 -0.73 -7.46 -12.96
CA ALA A 161 -0.69 -6.54 -14.08
C ALA A 161 -1.49 -5.25 -13.81
N LEU A 162 -2.69 -5.38 -13.23
CA LEU A 162 -3.53 -4.24 -12.84
C LEU A 162 -2.83 -3.36 -11.80
N MET A 163 -2.22 -3.98 -10.79
CA MET A 163 -1.48 -3.26 -9.76
C MET A 163 -0.22 -2.60 -10.31
N GLY A 164 0.49 -3.28 -11.21
CA GLY A 164 1.64 -2.72 -11.92
C GLY A 164 1.29 -1.48 -12.73
N VAL A 165 0.20 -1.52 -13.50
CA VAL A 165 -0.31 -0.36 -14.25
C VAL A 165 -0.71 0.78 -13.32
N LEU A 166 -1.37 0.49 -12.19
CA LEU A 166 -1.75 1.49 -11.20
C LEU A 166 -0.52 2.19 -10.62
N VAL A 167 0.49 1.43 -10.19
CA VAL A 167 1.74 1.98 -9.63
C VAL A 167 2.49 2.79 -10.68
N ALA A 168 2.60 2.28 -11.92
CA ALA A 168 3.26 2.99 -13.01
C ALA A 168 2.55 4.30 -13.36
N SER A 169 1.21 4.29 -13.40
CA SER A 169 0.41 5.49 -13.63
C SER A 169 0.60 6.51 -12.52
N PHE A 170 0.62 6.04 -11.26
CA PHE A 170 0.83 6.91 -10.11
C PHE A 170 2.24 7.52 -10.10
N ALA A 171 3.26 6.73 -10.44
CA ALA A 171 4.63 7.23 -10.61
C ALA A 171 4.74 8.24 -11.76
N GLY A 172 4.04 7.99 -12.87
CA GLY A 172 3.99 8.89 -14.02
C GLY A 172 3.44 10.27 -13.69
N THR A 173 2.40 10.34 -12.85
CA THR A 173 1.83 11.64 -12.42
C THR A 173 2.77 12.48 -11.56
N THR A 174 3.83 11.90 -11.03
CA THR A 174 4.82 12.59 -10.21
C THR A 174 5.97 13.14 -11.05
N LEU A 175 6.15 12.64 -12.29
CA LEU A 175 7.23 13.02 -13.18
C LEU A 175 6.85 14.16 -14.14
N ASP A 176 5.56 14.45 -14.29
CA ASP A 176 5.02 15.57 -15.07
C ASP A 176 4.94 16.86 -14.22
#